data_14e3a17c674b78ad38841666eaf0c0e5
#
_entry.id   14e3a17c674b78ad38841666eaf0c0e5
#
_cell.length_a   1.000
_cell.length_b   1.000
_cell.length_c   1.000
_cell.angle_alpha   90.00
_cell.angle_beta   90.00
_cell.angle_gamma   90.00
#
_symmetry.space_group_name_H-M   'P 1'
#
loop_
_entity.id
_entity.type
_entity.pdbx_description
1 polymer ?
#
loop_
_entity_poly.entity_id
_entity_poly.type
_entity_poly.pdbx_seq_one_letter_code
_entity_poly.pdbx_strand_id
1 'polypeptide(L)'
;MVSTPSLACMGVSALATLVLPIVILVVARRRWRFSLWSAAVGALVFVVFALLLEGGTHSLVFAAVPSLRSNPALYTLYGALTAGVFEELGRVCGFAVLRASDRRPDDVGRALGAGIGHGGIEAMLLVGVGMVSSLVTSVSIINAGASEAFLAGLPDAQRDVAARQLDSLINTPAPLYLLGIGERAIAIVLHITLSVLVWMAFTGRIRRWWILGAILAHALADAGAALYQSGAVSVFVAQGWALIVTVILALAVRRVYVSTKAPLARGGAQAS
;
A
#
# COMPACT_ATOMS: atom_id res chain seq x y z
N MET A 1 -3.42 25.88 -17.84
CA MET A 1 -4.57 24.93 -17.99
C MET A 1 -4.03 23.51 -18.03
N VAL A 2 -4.74 22.56 -17.44
CA VAL A 2 -4.43 21.13 -17.57
C VAL A 2 -4.92 20.61 -18.91
N SER A 3 -4.06 19.89 -19.63
CA SER A 3 -4.35 19.42 -20.98
C SER A 3 -5.41 18.31 -21.01
N THR A 4 -6.18 18.21 -22.13
CA THR A 4 -7.14 17.11 -22.31
C THR A 4 -6.53 15.71 -22.17
N PRO A 5 -5.31 15.41 -22.72
CA PRO A 5 -4.67 14.13 -22.45
C PRO A 5 -4.37 13.88 -20.97
N SER A 6 -3.95 14.91 -20.20
CA SER A 6 -3.74 14.78 -18.76
C SER A 6 -5.03 14.44 -18.02
N LEU A 7 -6.13 15.13 -18.33
CA LEU A 7 -7.46 14.84 -17.75
C LEU A 7 -7.90 13.41 -18.09
N ALA A 8 -7.72 12.97 -19.33
CA ALA A 8 -8.03 11.60 -19.73
C ALA A 8 -7.20 10.55 -18.96
N CYS A 9 -5.89 10.78 -18.81
CA CYS A 9 -5.01 9.88 -18.05
C CYS A 9 -5.35 9.85 -16.55
N MET A 10 -5.71 11.00 -15.94
CA MET A 10 -6.23 11.04 -14.56
C MET A 10 -7.52 10.22 -14.43
N GLY A 11 -8.47 10.38 -15.36
CA GLY A 11 -9.73 9.64 -15.36
C GLY A 11 -9.51 8.13 -15.49
N VAL A 12 -8.65 7.70 -16.41
CA VAL A 12 -8.27 6.29 -16.59
C VAL A 12 -7.60 5.74 -15.32
N SER A 13 -6.66 6.50 -14.72
CA SER A 13 -5.97 6.09 -13.49
C SER A 13 -6.95 5.98 -12.32
N ALA A 14 -7.85 6.95 -12.13
CA ALA A 14 -8.89 6.88 -11.12
C ALA A 14 -9.77 5.64 -11.28
N LEU A 15 -10.32 5.43 -12.49
CA LEU A 15 -11.18 4.28 -12.78
C LEU A 15 -10.44 2.95 -12.55
N ALA A 16 -9.22 2.82 -13.07
CA ALA A 16 -8.44 1.59 -12.96
C ALA A 16 -8.12 1.27 -11.49
N THR A 17 -7.67 2.25 -10.69
CA THR A 17 -7.29 2.03 -9.29
C THR A 17 -8.49 1.83 -8.36
N LEU A 18 -9.68 2.31 -8.72
CA LEU A 18 -10.93 1.99 -8.01
C LEU A 18 -11.50 0.62 -8.40
N VAL A 19 -11.38 0.21 -9.66
CA VAL A 19 -12.01 -1.02 -10.17
C VAL A 19 -11.10 -2.24 -10.01
N LEU A 20 -9.78 -2.10 -10.23
CA LEU A 20 -8.81 -3.20 -10.18
C LEU A 20 -8.88 -4.00 -8.86
N PRO A 21 -8.91 -3.38 -7.66
CA PRO A 21 -9.01 -4.11 -6.41
C PRO A 21 -10.30 -4.94 -6.30
N ILE A 22 -11.41 -4.43 -6.82
CA ILE A 22 -12.70 -5.14 -6.82
C ILE A 22 -12.62 -6.36 -7.74
N VAL A 23 -12.04 -6.20 -8.93
CA VAL A 23 -11.85 -7.32 -9.87
C VAL A 23 -10.95 -8.38 -9.26
N ILE A 24 -9.82 -7.99 -8.66
CA ILE A 24 -8.91 -8.92 -7.98
C ILE A 24 -9.65 -9.65 -6.85
N LEU A 25 -10.42 -8.93 -6.02
CA LEU A 25 -11.19 -9.52 -4.92
C LEU A 25 -12.19 -10.57 -5.43
N VAL A 26 -12.95 -10.23 -6.47
CA VAL A 26 -13.97 -11.14 -7.05
C VAL A 26 -13.33 -12.37 -7.66
N VAL A 27 -12.29 -12.21 -8.47
CA VAL A 27 -11.58 -13.31 -9.13
C VAL A 27 -10.88 -14.21 -8.09
N ALA A 28 -10.16 -13.61 -7.16
CA ALA A 28 -9.46 -14.33 -6.10
C ALA A 28 -10.43 -15.11 -5.20
N ARG A 29 -11.56 -14.50 -4.83
CA ARG A 29 -12.57 -15.17 -4.02
C ARG A 29 -13.19 -16.37 -4.74
N ARG A 30 -13.46 -16.28 -6.03
CA ARG A 30 -13.95 -17.43 -6.84
C ARG A 30 -12.95 -18.56 -6.86
N ARG A 31 -11.64 -18.25 -6.91
CA ARG A 31 -10.56 -19.24 -7.01
C ARG A 31 -10.20 -19.89 -5.68
N TRP A 32 -10.17 -19.12 -4.57
CA TRP A 32 -9.68 -19.56 -3.26
C TRP A 32 -10.75 -19.61 -2.17
N ARG A 33 -11.98 -19.21 -2.47
CA ARG A 33 -13.17 -19.32 -1.60
C ARG A 33 -13.01 -18.74 -0.18
N PHE A 34 -12.17 -17.71 0.00
CA PHE A 34 -12.01 -17.04 1.29
C PHE A 34 -13.24 -16.20 1.69
N SER A 35 -13.31 -15.83 2.95
CA SER A 35 -14.38 -14.98 3.49
C SER A 35 -14.20 -13.52 3.06
N LEU A 36 -15.27 -12.85 2.66
CA LEU A 36 -15.24 -11.39 2.48
C LEU A 36 -14.90 -10.67 3.79
N TRP A 37 -15.20 -11.27 4.95
CA TRP A 37 -14.80 -10.76 6.25
C TRP A 37 -13.28 -10.64 6.36
N SER A 38 -12.52 -11.56 5.81
CA SER A 38 -11.05 -11.45 5.77
C SER A 38 -10.59 -10.21 4.99
N ALA A 39 -11.23 -9.90 3.86
CA ALA A 39 -10.92 -8.69 3.10
C ALA A 39 -11.36 -7.43 3.85
N ALA A 40 -12.52 -7.44 4.48
CA ALA A 40 -13.01 -6.32 5.29
C ALA A 40 -12.07 -6.01 6.47
N VAL A 41 -11.59 -7.05 7.18
CA VAL A 41 -10.60 -6.87 8.26
C VAL A 41 -9.29 -6.33 7.72
N GLY A 42 -8.79 -6.82 6.58
CA GLY A 42 -7.58 -6.27 5.94
C GLY A 42 -7.74 -4.80 5.57
N ALA A 43 -8.87 -4.42 4.99
CA ALA A 43 -9.18 -3.02 4.67
C ALA A 43 -9.25 -2.15 5.94
N LEU A 44 -9.89 -2.64 7.02
CA LEU A 44 -9.97 -1.93 8.29
C LEU A 44 -8.59 -1.77 8.94
N VAL A 45 -7.72 -2.77 8.84
CA VAL A 45 -6.33 -2.69 9.31
C VAL A 45 -5.60 -1.53 8.63
N PHE A 46 -5.66 -1.40 7.31
CA PHE A 46 -5.07 -0.27 6.61
C PHE A 46 -5.61 1.06 7.13
N VAL A 47 -6.93 1.22 7.18
CA VAL A 47 -7.55 2.48 7.61
C VAL A 47 -7.12 2.85 9.04
N VAL A 48 -7.13 1.90 9.97
CA VAL A 48 -6.80 2.18 11.37
C VAL A 48 -5.29 2.36 11.56
N PHE A 49 -4.48 1.43 11.07
CA PHE A 49 -3.05 1.41 11.40
C PHE A 49 -2.23 2.33 10.49
N ALA A 50 -2.48 2.34 9.18
CA ALA A 50 -1.74 3.19 8.24
C ALA A 50 -2.31 4.61 8.20
N LEU A 51 -3.60 4.80 7.90
CA LEU A 51 -4.12 6.15 7.73
C LEU A 51 -4.25 6.91 9.05
N LEU A 52 -4.79 6.28 10.11
CA LEU A 52 -5.06 6.99 11.36
C LEU A 52 -3.86 6.99 12.30
N LEU A 53 -3.33 5.83 12.68
CA LEU A 53 -2.27 5.73 13.70
C LEU A 53 -0.92 6.18 13.14
N GLU A 54 -0.51 5.66 11.99
CA GLU A 54 0.74 6.05 11.35
C GLU A 54 0.68 7.50 10.86
N GLY A 55 -0.38 7.90 10.15
CA GLY A 55 -0.59 9.27 9.69
C GLY A 55 -0.62 10.29 10.85
N GLY A 56 -1.25 9.94 11.98
CA GLY A 56 -1.20 10.71 13.20
C GLY A 56 0.20 10.82 13.78
N THR A 57 0.95 9.70 13.80
CA THR A 57 2.35 9.65 14.23
C THR A 57 3.23 10.55 13.36
N HIS A 58 3.07 10.47 12.03
CA HIS A 58 3.79 11.36 11.10
C HIS A 58 3.52 12.85 11.39
N SER A 59 2.27 13.20 11.64
CA SER A 59 1.89 14.58 11.95
C SER A 59 2.60 15.08 13.21
N LEU A 60 2.63 14.28 14.27
CA LEU A 60 3.30 14.62 15.54
C LEU A 60 4.82 14.69 15.38
N VAL A 61 5.43 13.70 14.75
CA VAL A 61 6.89 13.63 14.59
C VAL A 61 7.41 14.77 13.72
N PHE A 62 6.74 15.08 12.60
CA PHE A 62 7.15 16.18 11.73
C PHE A 62 6.90 17.57 12.36
N ALA A 63 5.95 17.69 13.27
CA ALA A 63 5.79 18.90 14.07
C ALA A 63 6.90 19.04 15.11
N ALA A 64 7.31 17.95 15.77
CA ALA A 64 8.36 17.95 16.79
C ALA A 64 9.77 18.04 16.20
N VAL A 65 10.01 17.44 15.04
CA VAL A 65 11.34 17.37 14.39
C VAL A 65 11.23 17.76 12.91
N PRO A 66 11.02 19.06 12.59
CA PRO A 66 10.86 19.53 11.22
C PRO A 66 12.05 19.21 10.31
N SER A 67 13.27 19.17 10.89
CA SER A 67 14.52 18.87 10.18
C SER A 67 14.57 17.44 9.59
N LEU A 68 13.70 16.54 10.03
CA LEU A 68 13.60 15.20 9.48
C LEU A 68 13.24 15.20 7.99
N ARG A 69 12.41 16.15 7.57
CA ARG A 69 12.00 16.33 6.17
C ARG A 69 13.12 16.84 5.25
N SER A 70 14.11 17.54 5.81
CA SER A 70 15.21 18.12 5.03
C SER A 70 16.37 17.15 4.80
N ASN A 71 16.38 15.98 5.46
CA ASN A 71 17.39 14.95 5.28
C ASN A 71 16.78 13.72 4.59
N PRO A 72 17.03 13.48 3.28
CA PRO A 72 16.43 12.38 2.54
C PRO A 72 16.67 10.99 3.15
N ALA A 73 17.87 10.75 3.71
CA ALA A 73 18.20 9.47 4.32
C ALA A 73 17.40 9.22 5.61
N LEU A 74 17.33 10.23 6.49
CA LEU A 74 16.54 10.12 7.73
C LEU A 74 15.04 10.07 7.44
N TYR A 75 14.55 10.85 6.48
CA TYR A 75 13.16 10.81 6.02
C TYR A 75 12.80 9.41 5.52
N THR A 76 13.64 8.84 4.65
CA THR A 76 13.43 7.50 4.09
C THR A 76 13.46 6.42 5.17
N LEU A 77 14.47 6.44 6.05
CA LEU A 77 14.58 5.47 7.13
C LEU A 77 13.38 5.54 8.07
N TYR A 78 13.00 6.75 8.49
CA TYR A 78 11.85 6.96 9.36
C TYR A 78 10.55 6.51 8.68
N GLY A 79 10.25 7.01 7.49
CA GLY A 79 9.00 6.72 6.79
C GLY A 79 8.84 5.22 6.50
N ALA A 80 9.86 4.60 5.92
CA ALA A 80 9.82 3.18 5.58
C ALA A 80 9.70 2.27 6.82
N LEU A 81 10.44 2.56 7.91
CA LEU A 81 10.33 1.77 9.14
C LEU A 81 8.98 1.97 9.83
N THR A 82 8.44 3.19 9.82
CA THR A 82 7.15 3.50 10.44
C THR A 82 6.04 2.73 9.72
N ALA A 83 6.00 2.78 8.39
CA ALA A 83 5.05 2.01 7.59
C ALA A 83 5.14 0.50 7.91
N GLY A 84 6.34 -0.08 7.82
CA GLY A 84 6.53 -1.49 8.13
C GLY A 84 6.08 -1.86 9.55
N VAL A 85 6.34 -1.04 10.56
CA VAL A 85 5.95 -1.31 11.95
C VAL A 85 4.42 -1.23 12.10
N PHE A 86 3.79 -0.13 11.72
CA PHE A 86 2.35 0.06 11.92
C PHE A 86 1.54 -0.96 11.12
N GLU A 87 1.88 -1.17 9.86
CA GLU A 87 1.09 -2.04 9.00
C GLU A 87 1.25 -3.53 9.35
N GLU A 88 2.48 -3.98 9.67
CA GLU A 88 2.65 -5.39 10.00
C GLU A 88 2.14 -5.73 11.41
N LEU A 89 2.24 -4.83 12.38
CA LEU A 89 1.57 -5.01 13.67
C LEU A 89 0.05 -4.96 13.53
N GLY A 90 -0.46 -4.04 12.70
CA GLY A 90 -1.88 -4.00 12.34
C GLY A 90 -2.35 -5.31 11.72
N ARG A 91 -1.53 -5.91 10.84
CA ARG A 91 -1.81 -7.20 10.21
C ARG A 91 -1.88 -8.34 11.24
N VAL A 92 -0.98 -8.35 12.23
CA VAL A 92 -1.06 -9.30 13.36
C VAL A 92 -2.35 -9.12 14.15
N CYS A 93 -2.74 -7.89 14.47
CA CYS A 93 -4.00 -7.58 15.13
C CYS A 93 -5.20 -8.04 14.28
N GLY A 94 -5.18 -7.80 12.98
CA GLY A 94 -6.20 -8.26 12.04
C GLY A 94 -6.36 -9.78 12.05
N PHE A 95 -5.25 -10.54 12.07
CA PHE A 95 -5.31 -12.01 12.19
C PHE A 95 -5.81 -12.47 13.55
N ALA A 96 -5.53 -11.75 14.63
CA ALA A 96 -6.11 -12.04 15.93
C ALA A 96 -7.65 -11.84 15.93
N VAL A 97 -8.15 -10.75 15.31
CA VAL A 97 -9.59 -10.51 15.10
C VAL A 97 -10.21 -11.61 14.25
N LEU A 98 -9.59 -11.99 13.13
CA LEU A 98 -10.09 -13.06 12.27
C LEU A 98 -10.14 -14.41 13.00
N ARG A 99 -9.17 -14.72 13.84
CA ARG A 99 -9.16 -15.95 14.63
C ARG A 99 -10.28 -15.96 15.68
N ALA A 100 -10.55 -14.82 16.32
CA ALA A 100 -11.59 -14.70 17.34
C ALA A 100 -13.01 -14.71 16.74
N SER A 101 -13.21 -14.12 15.55
CA SER A 101 -14.52 -13.89 14.95
C SER A 101 -14.97 -14.98 13.96
N ASP A 102 -14.05 -15.79 13.45
CA ASP A 102 -14.35 -16.82 12.45
C ASP A 102 -13.85 -18.19 12.92
N ARG A 103 -14.78 -19.12 13.14
CA ARG A 103 -14.49 -20.49 13.63
C ARG A 103 -13.98 -21.43 12.53
N ARG A 104 -13.89 -20.97 11.27
CA ARG A 104 -13.35 -21.79 10.20
C ARG A 104 -11.86 -22.09 10.45
N PRO A 105 -11.35 -23.20 9.89
CA PRO A 105 -9.93 -23.52 10.02
C PRO A 105 -9.02 -22.37 9.58
N ASP A 106 -7.88 -22.22 10.25
CA ASP A 106 -6.83 -21.29 9.85
C ASP A 106 -6.21 -21.75 8.53
N ASP A 107 -6.73 -21.26 7.42
CA ASP A 107 -6.22 -21.51 6.09
C ASP A 107 -5.57 -20.25 5.46
N VAL A 108 -4.84 -20.46 4.39
CA VAL A 108 -4.19 -19.37 3.64
C VAL A 108 -5.20 -18.40 3.01
N GLY A 109 -6.44 -18.83 2.82
CA GLY A 109 -7.51 -17.99 2.29
C GLY A 109 -7.75 -16.74 3.14
N ARG A 110 -7.59 -16.83 4.48
CA ARG A 110 -7.65 -15.66 5.37
C ARG A 110 -6.55 -14.64 5.06
N ALA A 111 -5.33 -15.11 4.85
CA ALA A 111 -4.20 -14.25 4.51
C ALA A 111 -4.39 -13.59 3.15
N LEU A 112 -4.83 -14.37 2.15
CA LEU A 112 -5.12 -13.84 0.81
C LEU A 112 -6.22 -12.79 0.86
N GLY A 113 -7.33 -13.07 1.55
CA GLY A 113 -8.42 -12.11 1.71
C GLY A 113 -7.97 -10.83 2.41
N ALA A 114 -7.25 -10.94 3.53
CA ALA A 114 -6.75 -9.81 4.28
C ALA A 114 -5.76 -8.96 3.46
N GLY A 115 -4.83 -9.59 2.73
CA GLY A 115 -3.88 -8.88 1.88
C GLY A 115 -4.54 -8.16 0.70
N ILE A 116 -5.54 -8.79 0.05
CA ILE A 116 -6.31 -8.15 -1.02
C ILE A 116 -7.14 -6.99 -0.47
N GLY A 117 -7.75 -7.15 0.71
CA GLY A 117 -8.52 -6.08 1.35
C GLY A 117 -7.67 -4.89 1.72
N HIS A 118 -6.50 -5.14 2.31
CA HIS A 118 -5.54 -4.12 2.72
C HIS A 118 -5.01 -3.33 1.51
N GLY A 119 -4.30 -4.00 0.59
CA GLY A 119 -3.72 -3.32 -0.59
C GLY A 119 -4.79 -2.79 -1.54
N GLY A 120 -5.99 -3.40 -1.55
CA GLY A 120 -7.12 -2.94 -2.35
C GLY A 120 -7.67 -1.60 -1.86
N ILE A 121 -7.97 -1.47 -0.56
CA ILE A 121 -8.48 -0.20 0.00
C ILE A 121 -7.41 0.90 -0.06
N GLU A 122 -6.14 0.56 0.15
CA GLU A 122 -5.01 1.46 -0.04
C GLU A 122 -4.97 2.03 -1.48
N ALA A 123 -5.05 1.16 -2.50
CA ALA A 123 -5.08 1.58 -3.90
C ALA A 123 -6.26 2.52 -4.19
N MET A 124 -7.43 2.20 -3.64
CA MET A 124 -8.64 3.01 -3.82
C MET A 124 -8.52 4.38 -3.15
N LEU A 125 -8.04 4.43 -1.89
CA LEU A 125 -8.01 5.68 -1.12
C LEU A 125 -6.83 6.57 -1.52
N LEU A 126 -5.61 6.02 -1.66
CA LEU A 126 -4.43 6.84 -1.93
C LEU A 126 -4.37 7.31 -3.39
N VAL A 127 -4.63 6.42 -4.36
CA VAL A 127 -4.52 6.78 -5.78
C VAL A 127 -5.89 7.01 -6.41
N GLY A 128 -6.86 6.13 -6.18
CA GLY A 128 -8.19 6.26 -6.79
C GLY A 128 -8.88 7.57 -6.42
N VAL A 129 -9.08 7.82 -5.13
CA VAL A 129 -9.68 9.06 -4.63
C VAL A 129 -8.79 10.26 -4.92
N GLY A 130 -7.45 10.12 -4.80
CA GLY A 130 -6.49 11.16 -5.15
C GLY A 130 -6.60 11.61 -6.61
N MET A 131 -6.73 10.69 -7.55
CA MET A 131 -6.90 11.01 -8.97
C MET A 131 -8.27 11.63 -9.28
N VAL A 132 -9.35 11.20 -8.61
CA VAL A 132 -10.66 11.87 -8.72
C VAL A 132 -10.55 13.31 -8.22
N SER A 133 -9.92 13.54 -7.06
CA SER A 133 -9.70 14.89 -6.52
C SER A 133 -8.85 15.73 -7.48
N SER A 134 -7.77 15.18 -8.04
CA SER A 134 -6.93 15.86 -9.04
C SER A 134 -7.71 16.25 -10.29
N LEU A 135 -8.57 15.35 -10.79
CA LEU A 135 -9.41 15.60 -11.94
C LEU A 135 -10.42 16.72 -11.66
N VAL A 136 -11.12 16.67 -10.51
CA VAL A 136 -12.07 17.69 -10.09
C VAL A 136 -11.37 19.05 -9.95
N THR A 137 -10.23 19.10 -9.25
CA THR A 137 -9.42 20.33 -9.09
C THR A 137 -8.99 20.90 -10.44
N SER A 138 -8.52 20.03 -11.34
CA SER A 138 -8.09 20.44 -12.68
C SER A 138 -9.21 21.06 -13.49
N VAL A 139 -10.42 20.49 -13.45
CA VAL A 139 -11.57 21.01 -14.21
C VAL A 139 -12.19 22.23 -13.54
N SER A 140 -12.48 22.14 -12.22
CA SER A 140 -13.32 23.13 -11.52
C SER A 140 -12.53 24.34 -11.01
N ILE A 141 -11.22 24.23 -10.87
CA ILE A 141 -10.37 25.32 -10.36
C ILE A 141 -9.42 25.80 -11.45
N ILE A 142 -8.57 24.91 -11.98
CA ILE A 142 -7.50 25.33 -12.89
C ILE A 142 -8.07 25.74 -14.25
N ASN A 143 -8.86 24.86 -14.90
CA ASN A 143 -9.39 25.08 -16.23
C ASN A 143 -10.56 26.07 -16.25
N ALA A 144 -11.23 26.25 -15.11
CA ALA A 144 -12.25 27.29 -14.92
C ALA A 144 -11.65 28.70 -14.66
N GLY A 145 -10.30 28.83 -14.54
CA GLY A 145 -9.65 30.12 -14.27
C GLY A 145 -9.81 30.62 -12.84
N ALA A 146 -10.20 29.75 -11.89
CA ALA A 146 -10.48 30.11 -10.50
C ALA A 146 -9.30 29.95 -9.56
N SER A 147 -8.07 29.66 -10.05
CA SER A 147 -6.89 29.38 -9.22
C SER A 147 -6.54 30.51 -8.27
N GLU A 148 -6.56 31.77 -8.71
CA GLU A 148 -6.24 32.93 -7.86
C GLU A 148 -7.27 33.12 -6.73
N ALA A 149 -8.55 33.02 -7.07
CA ALA A 149 -9.63 33.13 -6.09
C ALA A 149 -9.58 31.99 -5.06
N PHE A 150 -9.30 30.78 -5.52
CA PHE A 150 -9.10 29.63 -4.63
C PHE A 150 -7.94 29.83 -3.67
N LEU A 151 -6.76 30.25 -4.16
CA LEU A 151 -5.59 30.50 -3.33
C LEU A 151 -5.80 31.65 -2.35
N ALA A 152 -6.46 32.74 -2.78
CA ALA A 152 -6.78 33.88 -1.92
C ALA A 152 -7.71 33.52 -0.75
N GLY A 153 -8.56 32.50 -0.92
CA GLY A 153 -9.45 31.98 0.13
C GLY A 153 -8.76 31.09 1.18
N LEU A 154 -7.49 30.70 0.96
CA LEU A 154 -6.76 29.83 1.90
C LEU A 154 -5.98 30.63 2.94
N PRO A 155 -5.79 30.09 4.17
CA PRO A 155 -4.83 30.61 5.14
C PRO A 155 -3.41 30.69 4.54
N ASP A 156 -2.63 31.70 4.90
CA ASP A 156 -1.28 31.93 4.34
C ASP A 156 -0.36 30.71 4.43
N ALA A 157 -0.41 29.99 5.56
CA ALA A 157 0.39 28.77 5.78
C ALA A 157 0.08 27.62 4.78
N GLN A 158 -1.09 27.63 4.15
CA GLN A 158 -1.51 26.59 3.21
C GLN A 158 -1.38 27.02 1.74
N ARG A 159 -1.28 28.31 1.49
CA ARG A 159 -1.33 28.90 0.14
C ARG A 159 -0.19 28.42 -0.75
N ASP A 160 1.05 28.40 -0.22
CA ASP A 160 2.22 27.96 -0.98
C ASP A 160 2.17 26.47 -1.33
N VAL A 161 1.66 25.63 -0.42
CA VAL A 161 1.50 24.18 -0.67
C VAL A 161 0.45 23.98 -1.76
N ALA A 162 -0.69 24.64 -1.65
CA ALA A 162 -1.77 24.56 -2.65
C ALA A 162 -1.30 25.06 -4.02
N ALA A 163 -0.56 26.18 -4.07
CA ALA A 163 -0.02 26.70 -5.32
C ALA A 163 0.91 25.69 -6.02
N ARG A 164 1.82 25.07 -5.27
CA ARG A 164 2.69 23.99 -5.83
C ARG A 164 1.89 22.78 -6.31
N GLN A 165 0.82 22.42 -5.62
CA GLN A 165 -0.07 21.32 -6.07
C GLN A 165 -0.77 21.65 -7.39
N LEU A 166 -1.32 22.87 -7.53
CA LEU A 166 -1.95 23.32 -8.78
C LEU A 166 -0.92 23.36 -9.92
N ASP A 167 0.28 23.87 -9.67
CA ASP A 167 1.38 23.91 -10.64
C ASP A 167 1.80 22.49 -11.08
N SER A 168 1.92 21.56 -10.15
CA SER A 168 2.21 20.15 -10.43
C SER A 168 1.15 19.53 -11.35
N LEU A 169 -0.15 19.80 -11.13
CA LEU A 169 -1.21 19.30 -12.00
C LEU A 169 -1.13 19.84 -13.42
N ILE A 170 -0.64 21.08 -13.61
CA ILE A 170 -0.46 21.69 -14.93
C ILE A 170 0.75 21.09 -15.65
N ASN A 171 1.86 20.90 -14.95
CA ASN A 171 3.16 20.61 -15.53
C ASN A 171 3.51 19.12 -15.60
N THR A 172 2.75 18.25 -14.90
CA THR A 172 2.98 16.81 -14.98
C THR A 172 2.60 16.25 -16.35
N PRO A 173 3.53 15.59 -17.07
CA PRO A 173 3.25 14.94 -18.34
C PRO A 173 2.13 13.90 -18.24
N ALA A 174 1.19 13.91 -19.19
CA ALA A 174 0.00 13.07 -19.16
C ALA A 174 0.25 11.57 -18.87
N PRO A 175 1.25 10.89 -19.49
CA PRO A 175 1.51 9.47 -19.22
C PRO A 175 1.90 9.16 -17.79
N LEU A 176 2.48 10.12 -17.04
CA LEU A 176 2.90 9.89 -15.64
C LEU A 176 1.72 9.66 -14.71
N TYR A 177 0.53 10.18 -15.04
CA TYR A 177 -0.68 9.88 -14.26
C TYR A 177 -1.09 8.40 -14.30
N LEU A 178 -0.65 7.64 -15.31
CA LEU A 178 -0.94 6.21 -15.44
C LEU A 178 -0.02 5.33 -14.58
N LEU A 179 1.12 5.86 -14.13
CA LEU A 179 2.09 5.09 -13.33
C LEU A 179 1.51 4.58 -12.02
N GLY A 180 0.57 5.32 -11.43
CA GLY A 180 -0.13 4.90 -10.22
C GLY A 180 -0.88 3.56 -10.38
N ILE A 181 -1.30 3.18 -11.59
CA ILE A 181 -1.97 1.89 -11.83
C ILE A 181 -0.98 0.74 -11.60
N GLY A 182 0.22 0.83 -12.19
CA GLY A 182 1.27 -0.17 -12.03
C GLY A 182 1.76 -0.26 -10.58
N GLU A 183 1.99 0.89 -9.96
CA GLU A 183 2.39 0.98 -8.56
C GLU A 183 1.37 0.29 -7.64
N ARG A 184 0.07 0.57 -7.78
CA ARG A 184 -0.96 -0.06 -6.96
C ARG A 184 -1.11 -1.56 -7.22
N ALA A 185 -0.89 -2.02 -8.45
CA ALA A 185 -0.84 -3.45 -8.74
C ALA A 185 0.32 -4.14 -7.99
N ILE A 186 1.51 -3.52 -7.98
CA ILE A 186 2.68 -4.00 -7.22
C ILE A 186 2.37 -4.00 -5.72
N ALA A 187 1.81 -2.92 -5.18
CA ALA A 187 1.46 -2.81 -3.77
C ALA A 187 0.45 -3.88 -3.33
N ILE A 188 -0.60 -4.17 -4.11
CA ILE A 188 -1.54 -5.25 -3.80
C ILE A 188 -0.82 -6.60 -3.71
N VAL A 189 0.10 -6.90 -4.63
CA VAL A 189 0.89 -8.14 -4.59
C VAL A 189 1.79 -8.18 -3.36
N LEU A 190 2.42 -7.06 -3.00
CA LEU A 190 3.23 -6.93 -1.78
C LEU A 190 2.39 -7.24 -0.54
N HIS A 191 1.22 -6.59 -0.39
CA HIS A 191 0.37 -6.79 0.78
C HIS A 191 -0.21 -8.21 0.88
N ILE A 192 -0.53 -8.86 -0.26
CA ILE A 192 -0.89 -10.29 -0.29
C ILE A 192 0.29 -11.13 0.22
N THR A 193 1.48 -10.85 -0.26
CA THR A 193 2.70 -11.60 0.08
C THR A 193 3.05 -11.46 1.58
N LEU A 194 3.05 -10.23 2.10
CA LEU A 194 3.29 -9.96 3.51
C LEU A 194 2.20 -10.57 4.39
N SER A 195 0.93 -10.54 3.95
CA SER A 195 -0.15 -11.20 4.68
C SER A 195 0.06 -12.71 4.79
N VAL A 196 0.54 -13.36 3.73
CA VAL A 196 0.88 -14.80 3.79
C VAL A 196 2.06 -15.05 4.72
N LEU A 197 3.09 -14.22 4.69
CA LEU A 197 4.28 -14.34 5.56
C LEU A 197 3.90 -14.19 7.04
N VAL A 198 3.19 -13.10 7.38
CA VAL A 198 2.75 -12.84 8.77
C VAL A 198 1.77 -13.91 9.25
N TRP A 199 0.85 -14.36 8.40
CA TRP A 199 -0.08 -15.43 8.74
C TRP A 199 0.65 -16.75 9.06
N MET A 200 1.68 -17.13 8.28
CA MET A 200 2.50 -18.31 8.58
C MET A 200 3.21 -18.18 9.93
N ALA A 201 3.75 -17.01 10.26
CA ALA A 201 4.38 -16.74 11.55
C ALA A 201 3.36 -16.72 12.70
N PHE A 202 2.19 -16.09 12.49
CA PHE A 202 1.11 -15.98 13.46
C PHE A 202 0.49 -17.35 13.80
N THR A 203 0.35 -18.23 12.82
CA THR A 203 -0.19 -19.59 13.02
C THR A 203 0.85 -20.60 13.50
N GLY A 204 2.11 -20.21 13.63
CA GLY A 204 3.20 -21.08 14.07
C GLY A 204 3.74 -22.04 13.02
N ARG A 205 3.38 -21.85 11.73
CA ARG A 205 3.95 -22.63 10.61
C ARG A 205 5.42 -22.33 10.38
N ILE A 206 5.83 -21.09 10.70
CA ILE A 206 7.23 -20.66 10.76
C ILE A 206 7.47 -19.96 12.10
N ARG A 207 8.73 -19.68 12.41
CA ARG A 207 9.10 -19.01 13.67
C ARG A 207 8.50 -17.61 13.75
N ARG A 208 7.95 -17.21 14.90
CA ARG A 208 7.28 -15.92 15.11
C ARG A 208 8.17 -14.69 14.86
N TRP A 209 9.50 -14.82 14.98
CA TRP A 209 10.40 -13.71 14.68
C TRP A 209 10.35 -13.27 13.20
N TRP A 210 9.75 -14.08 12.29
CA TRP A 210 9.49 -13.66 10.90
C TRP A 210 8.48 -12.51 10.78
N ILE A 211 7.79 -12.14 11.87
CA ILE A 211 7.02 -10.88 11.91
C ILE A 211 7.96 -9.67 11.80
N LEU A 212 9.12 -9.72 12.52
CA LEU A 212 10.17 -8.70 12.32
C LEU A 212 10.73 -8.74 10.89
N GLY A 213 10.89 -9.94 10.32
CA GLY A 213 11.27 -10.08 8.91
C GLY A 213 10.26 -9.44 7.94
N ALA A 214 8.96 -9.53 8.24
CA ALA A 214 7.92 -8.86 7.47
C ALA A 214 8.00 -7.34 7.59
N ILE A 215 8.22 -6.80 8.80
CA ILE A 215 8.42 -5.35 9.04
C ILE A 215 9.60 -4.83 8.21
N LEU A 216 10.73 -5.52 8.25
CA LEU A 216 11.91 -5.11 7.49
C LEU A 216 11.73 -5.25 5.98
N ALA A 217 11.02 -6.29 5.52
CA ALA A 217 10.73 -6.49 4.10
C ALA A 217 9.74 -5.42 3.56
N HIS A 218 8.76 -5.04 4.37
CA HIS A 218 7.85 -3.94 4.07
C HIS A 218 8.63 -2.62 3.97
N ALA A 219 9.38 -2.28 5.01
CA ALA A 219 10.21 -1.08 5.03
C ALA A 219 11.18 -1.03 3.83
N LEU A 220 11.76 -2.16 3.44
CA LEU A 220 12.62 -2.24 2.25
C LEU A 220 11.85 -1.95 0.96
N ALA A 221 10.62 -2.46 0.84
CA ALA A 221 9.79 -2.18 -0.35
C ALA A 221 9.43 -0.70 -0.46
N ASP A 222 9.07 -0.06 0.66
CA ASP A 222 8.64 1.33 0.72
C ASP A 222 9.81 2.33 0.69
N ALA A 223 11.05 1.88 0.92
CA ALA A 223 12.22 2.75 0.87
C ALA A 223 12.35 3.48 -0.49
N GLY A 224 11.98 2.83 -1.60
CA GLY A 224 11.98 3.45 -2.93
C GLY A 224 10.98 4.60 -3.03
N ALA A 225 9.77 4.43 -2.50
CA ALA A 225 8.73 5.46 -2.48
C ALA A 225 9.14 6.64 -1.58
N ALA A 226 9.71 6.37 -0.41
CA ALA A 226 10.20 7.42 0.48
C ALA A 226 11.38 8.21 -0.12
N LEU A 227 12.31 7.54 -0.82
CA LEU A 227 13.37 8.21 -1.58
C LEU A 227 12.81 9.09 -2.71
N TYR A 228 11.78 8.64 -3.41
CA TYR A 228 11.10 9.47 -4.40
C TYR A 228 10.42 10.69 -3.78
N GLN A 229 9.70 10.50 -2.67
CA GLN A 229 9.04 11.60 -1.96
C GLN A 229 10.03 12.65 -1.41
N SER A 230 11.23 12.23 -1.04
CA SER A 230 12.31 13.14 -0.62
C SER A 230 13.03 13.81 -1.81
N GLY A 231 12.67 13.48 -3.06
CA GLY A 231 13.31 14.02 -4.26
C GLY A 231 14.66 13.39 -4.60
N ALA A 232 15.08 12.33 -3.88
CA ALA A 232 16.40 11.71 -4.09
C ALA A 232 16.48 10.81 -5.32
N VAL A 233 15.36 10.24 -5.78
CA VAL A 233 15.31 9.36 -6.96
C VAL A 233 14.11 9.70 -7.84
N SER A 234 14.13 9.25 -9.11
CA SER A 234 12.99 9.39 -10.00
C SER A 234 11.89 8.38 -9.68
N VAL A 235 10.66 8.68 -10.13
CA VAL A 235 9.50 7.76 -9.99
C VAL A 235 9.76 6.39 -10.62
N PHE A 236 10.51 6.33 -11.72
CA PHE A 236 10.85 5.07 -12.40
C PHE A 236 11.80 4.20 -11.56
N VAL A 237 12.76 4.81 -10.87
CA VAL A 237 13.66 4.11 -9.94
C VAL A 237 12.86 3.58 -8.76
N ALA A 238 11.98 4.38 -8.18
CA ALA A 238 11.14 3.97 -7.05
C ALA A 238 10.23 2.79 -7.41
N GLN A 239 9.57 2.83 -8.57
CA GLN A 239 8.69 1.74 -9.01
C GLN A 239 9.47 0.48 -9.39
N GLY A 240 10.62 0.63 -10.07
CA GLY A 240 11.52 -0.50 -10.37
C GLY A 240 12.00 -1.18 -9.09
N TRP A 241 12.36 -0.39 -8.06
CA TRP A 241 12.74 -0.89 -6.73
C TRP A 241 11.60 -1.68 -6.09
N ALA A 242 10.41 -1.09 -5.99
CA ALA A 242 9.24 -1.73 -5.39
C ALA A 242 8.88 -3.05 -6.11
N LEU A 243 8.94 -3.06 -7.45
CA LEU A 243 8.71 -4.26 -8.26
C LEU A 243 9.72 -5.37 -7.96
N ILE A 244 11.02 -5.05 -7.97
CA ILE A 244 12.09 -6.03 -7.74
C ILE A 244 11.95 -6.63 -6.34
N VAL A 245 11.80 -5.80 -5.30
CA VAL A 245 11.65 -6.25 -3.92
C VAL A 245 10.41 -7.11 -3.77
N THR A 246 9.27 -6.69 -4.32
CA THR A 246 8.01 -7.45 -4.26
C THR A 246 8.14 -8.81 -4.95
N VAL A 247 8.75 -8.88 -6.13
CA VAL A 247 8.92 -10.15 -6.86
C VAL A 247 9.83 -11.10 -6.07
N ILE A 248 10.97 -10.63 -5.58
CA ILE A 248 11.90 -11.45 -4.78
C ILE A 248 11.18 -11.98 -3.52
N LEU A 249 10.47 -11.10 -2.81
CA LEU A 249 9.74 -11.46 -1.60
C LEU A 249 8.61 -12.47 -1.90
N ALA A 250 7.84 -12.26 -2.97
CA ALA A 250 6.77 -13.16 -3.37
C ALA A 250 7.28 -14.56 -3.70
N LEU A 251 8.40 -14.65 -4.43
CA LEU A 251 9.04 -15.92 -4.75
C LEU A 251 9.57 -16.63 -3.49
N ALA A 252 10.19 -15.89 -2.57
CA ALA A 252 10.71 -16.41 -1.31
C ALA A 252 9.57 -16.92 -0.42
N VAL A 253 8.52 -16.13 -0.20
CA VAL A 253 7.35 -16.49 0.61
C VAL A 253 6.60 -17.68 0.00
N ARG A 254 6.42 -17.70 -1.33
CA ARG A 254 5.83 -18.84 -2.03
C ARG A 254 6.64 -20.13 -1.78
N ARG A 255 7.98 -20.05 -1.86
CA ARG A 255 8.87 -21.20 -1.64
C ARG A 255 8.72 -21.73 -0.21
N VAL A 256 8.76 -20.86 0.80
CA VAL A 256 8.54 -21.22 2.20
C VAL A 256 7.15 -21.81 2.41
N TYR A 257 6.11 -21.20 1.84
CA TYR A 257 4.75 -21.70 1.96
C TYR A 257 4.59 -23.12 1.39
N VAL A 258 5.17 -23.40 0.22
CA VAL A 258 5.11 -24.73 -0.41
C VAL A 258 5.89 -25.75 0.41
N SER A 259 7.07 -25.41 0.92
CA SER A 259 7.88 -26.32 1.75
C SER A 259 7.22 -26.68 3.08
N THR A 260 6.46 -25.76 3.67
CA THR A 260 5.70 -25.99 4.91
C THR A 260 4.38 -26.73 4.72
N LYS A 261 3.91 -26.84 3.47
CA LYS A 261 2.70 -27.61 3.11
C LYS A 261 2.97 -29.10 2.83
N ALA A 262 4.23 -29.49 2.53
CA ALA A 262 4.56 -30.87 2.22
C ALA A 262 4.24 -31.75 3.45
N PRO A 263 3.51 -32.88 3.29
CA PRO A 263 3.22 -33.77 4.41
C PRO A 263 4.52 -34.36 4.96
N LEU A 264 4.61 -34.52 6.28
CA LEU A 264 5.55 -35.42 6.96
C LEU A 264 5.28 -36.88 6.56
N ALA A 265 5.38 -37.20 5.28
CA ALA A 265 5.20 -38.52 4.72
C ALA A 265 6.53 -39.07 4.21
N ARG A 266 7.51 -39.23 5.11
CA ARG A 266 8.65 -40.15 4.95
C ARG A 266 9.29 -40.42 6.31
N GLY A 267 8.61 -41.17 7.14
CA GLY A 267 9.16 -41.61 8.42
C GLY A 267 8.41 -42.83 8.98
N GLY A 268 8.00 -43.77 8.12
CA GLY A 268 7.25 -44.91 8.56
C GLY A 268 7.43 -46.18 7.69
N ALA A 269 8.67 -46.43 7.23
CA ALA A 269 8.97 -47.67 6.53
C ALA A 269 10.44 -48.03 6.71
N GLN A 270 10.82 -48.34 7.97
CA GLN A 270 11.98 -49.18 8.30
C GLN A 270 11.89 -49.57 9.79
N ALA A 271 11.05 -50.55 10.08
CA ALA A 271 11.21 -51.41 11.25
C ALA A 271 10.26 -52.62 11.01
N SER A 272 10.74 -53.61 10.28
CA SER A 272 10.29 -55.00 10.36
C SER A 272 11.47 -55.88 10.01
#